data_40ee8ceca9957e1885e7be46f76d4688
#
_entry.id   40ee8ceca9957e1885e7be46f76d4688
#
_cell.length_a   1.000
_cell.length_b   1.000
_cell.length_c   1.000
_cell.angle_alpha   90.00
_cell.angle_beta   90.00
_cell.angle_gamma   90.00
#
_symmetry.space_group_name_H-M   'P 1'
#
loop_
_entity.id
_entity.type
_entity.pdbx_description
1 polymer ?
#
loop_
_entity_poly.entity_id
_entity_poly.type
_entity_poly.pdbx_seq_one_letter_code
_entity_poly.pdbx_strand_id
1 'polypeptide(L)'
;MSKRFDNKVCIVTGAAQGIGRGVALRLSSEGGKIVMADFSPLVEDVLTEIIANGGEAVTIQADLETYQGAQDAVNKALDIYGRIDVLVNNVGGAIWMKPFVNFSEEEINKEISRSLFPTLWCCRAVLPIMIDQQSGTIVNVSSIATRGINRIPYSTSKGGINAMTASLAFEYANDGIRVNAVATGGTEAPPRKIPRNAKPLTEEEKGWMAAVVNQTIDSTLMGRYGTINEQVNAIAFLASDESSYITGSTIPVGGGDKG
;
A
#
# COMPACT_ATOMS: atom_id res chain seq x y z
N MET A 1 -24.92 -0.70 -3.61
CA MET A 1 -23.61 -0.05 -3.50
C MET A 1 -23.19 0.42 -4.87
N SER A 2 -22.39 1.49 -4.98
CA SER A 2 -21.81 1.94 -6.26
C SER A 2 -20.93 0.82 -6.84
N LYS A 3 -21.02 0.57 -8.15
CA LYS A 3 -20.18 -0.40 -8.86
C LYS A 3 -18.99 0.29 -9.56
N ARG A 4 -18.19 1.06 -8.81
CA ARG A 4 -17.09 1.87 -9.37
C ARG A 4 -16.01 1.04 -10.07
N PHE A 5 -15.90 -0.24 -9.72
CA PHE A 5 -14.88 -1.16 -10.24
C PHE A 5 -15.48 -2.28 -11.11
N ASP A 6 -16.73 -2.12 -11.56
CA ASP A 6 -17.37 -3.13 -12.42
C ASP A 6 -16.49 -3.43 -13.67
N ASN A 7 -16.19 -4.71 -13.89
CA ASN A 7 -15.27 -5.19 -14.94
C ASN A 7 -13.81 -4.69 -14.86
N LYS A 8 -13.38 -4.05 -13.76
CA LYS A 8 -11.99 -3.65 -13.56
C LYS A 8 -11.19 -4.76 -12.88
N VAL A 9 -9.99 -5.03 -13.38
CA VAL A 9 -9.03 -5.96 -12.79
C VAL A 9 -8.09 -5.17 -11.89
N CYS A 10 -8.09 -5.49 -10.59
CA CYS A 10 -7.40 -4.75 -9.55
C CYS A 10 -6.36 -5.64 -8.86
N ILE A 11 -5.08 -5.31 -8.98
CA ILE A 11 -4.03 -5.93 -8.17
C ILE A 11 -3.92 -5.18 -6.84
N VAL A 12 -4.01 -5.90 -5.72
CA VAL A 12 -3.81 -5.33 -4.37
C VAL A 12 -2.68 -6.08 -3.68
N THR A 13 -1.61 -5.36 -3.33
CA THR A 13 -0.44 -5.94 -2.67
C THR A 13 -0.54 -5.85 -1.16
N GLY A 14 0.00 -6.84 -0.44
CA GLY A 14 -0.09 -6.89 1.03
C GLY A 14 -1.54 -7.06 1.51
N ALA A 15 -2.31 -7.91 0.83
CA ALA A 15 -3.76 -8.02 0.99
C ALA A 15 -4.20 -8.93 2.15
N ALA A 16 -3.29 -9.64 2.82
CA ALA A 16 -3.64 -10.60 3.88
C ALA A 16 -4.21 -9.95 5.15
N GLN A 17 -3.90 -8.68 5.44
CA GLN A 17 -4.35 -8.00 6.66
C GLN A 17 -4.33 -6.47 6.53
N GLY A 18 -4.94 -5.78 7.52
CA GLY A 18 -4.88 -4.32 7.65
C GLY A 18 -5.49 -3.57 6.47
N ILE A 19 -4.81 -2.50 6.01
CA ILE A 19 -5.31 -1.64 4.93
C ILE A 19 -5.46 -2.43 3.63
N GLY A 20 -4.47 -3.27 3.24
CA GLY A 20 -4.54 -4.05 2.01
C GLY A 20 -5.73 -5.00 1.95
N ARG A 21 -6.02 -5.71 3.06
CA ARG A 21 -7.24 -6.51 3.19
C ARG A 21 -8.50 -5.65 3.02
N GLY A 22 -8.54 -4.50 3.72
CA GLY A 22 -9.67 -3.58 3.62
C GLY A 22 -9.90 -3.06 2.20
N VAL A 23 -8.81 -2.76 1.46
CA VAL A 23 -8.87 -2.37 0.05
C VAL A 23 -9.40 -3.50 -0.82
N ALA A 24 -8.87 -4.72 -0.69
CA ALA A 24 -9.32 -5.87 -1.48
C ALA A 24 -10.82 -6.12 -1.30
N LEU A 25 -11.30 -6.13 -0.06
CA LEU A 25 -12.73 -6.28 0.25
C LEU A 25 -13.57 -5.13 -0.34
N ARG A 26 -13.10 -3.89 -0.23
CA ARG A 26 -13.82 -2.72 -0.71
C ARG A 26 -13.93 -2.72 -2.22
N LEU A 27 -12.84 -2.90 -2.96
CA LEU A 27 -12.86 -2.92 -4.42
C LEU A 27 -13.72 -4.07 -4.95
N SER A 28 -13.64 -5.26 -4.32
CA SER A 28 -14.48 -6.41 -4.65
C SER A 28 -15.96 -6.11 -4.43
N SER A 29 -16.35 -5.52 -3.29
CA SER A 29 -17.75 -5.18 -3.01
C SER A 29 -18.34 -4.16 -3.98
N GLU A 30 -17.51 -3.45 -4.72
CA GLU A 30 -17.88 -2.50 -5.77
C GLU A 30 -17.68 -3.03 -7.20
N GLY A 31 -17.58 -4.36 -7.35
CA GLY A 31 -17.60 -5.07 -8.64
C GLY A 31 -16.23 -5.37 -9.24
N GLY A 32 -15.14 -5.07 -8.55
CA GLY A 32 -13.77 -5.35 -9.02
C GLY A 32 -13.42 -6.84 -8.98
N LYS A 33 -12.65 -7.29 -9.98
CA LYS A 33 -11.97 -8.59 -10.01
C LYS A 33 -10.62 -8.43 -9.35
N ILE A 34 -10.39 -9.12 -8.23
CA ILE A 34 -9.24 -8.82 -7.36
C ILE A 34 -8.14 -9.87 -7.50
N VAL A 35 -6.93 -9.42 -7.76
CA VAL A 35 -5.72 -10.24 -7.65
C VAL A 35 -4.98 -9.81 -6.39
N MET A 36 -4.97 -10.67 -5.38
CA MET A 36 -4.36 -10.40 -4.09
C MET A 36 -2.96 -11.01 -4.03
N ALA A 37 -1.93 -10.16 -3.99
CA ALA A 37 -0.54 -10.58 -3.84
C ALA A 37 -0.06 -10.35 -2.40
N ASP A 38 0.36 -11.40 -1.73
CA ASP A 38 0.92 -11.34 -0.38
C ASP A 38 1.98 -12.42 -0.19
N PHE A 39 2.93 -12.19 0.71
CA PHE A 39 3.90 -13.22 1.11
C PHE A 39 3.27 -14.30 2.00
N SER A 40 2.23 -13.94 2.73
CA SER A 40 1.59 -14.80 3.72
C SER A 40 0.43 -15.61 3.13
N PRO A 41 0.33 -16.90 3.47
CA PRO A 41 -0.81 -17.73 3.09
C PRO A 41 -2.14 -17.26 3.72
N LEU A 42 -2.13 -16.39 4.72
CA LEU A 42 -3.35 -15.80 5.29
C LEU A 42 -4.17 -14.98 4.27
N VAL A 43 -3.65 -14.71 3.10
CA VAL A 43 -4.40 -14.09 1.99
C VAL A 43 -5.56 -14.98 1.54
N GLU A 44 -5.49 -16.30 1.75
CA GLU A 44 -6.57 -17.25 1.44
C GLU A 44 -7.81 -17.05 2.33
N ASP A 45 -7.63 -16.57 3.57
CA ASP A 45 -8.77 -16.21 4.43
C ASP A 45 -9.57 -15.06 3.79
N VAL A 46 -8.86 -14.10 3.18
CA VAL A 46 -9.48 -12.95 2.51
C VAL A 46 -10.17 -13.38 1.22
N LEU A 47 -9.57 -14.30 0.46
CA LEU A 47 -10.21 -14.90 -0.71
C LEU A 47 -11.53 -15.56 -0.34
N THR A 48 -11.53 -16.39 0.70
CA THR A 48 -12.73 -17.07 1.19
C THR A 48 -13.82 -16.06 1.55
N GLU A 49 -13.48 -14.98 2.21
CA GLU A 49 -14.42 -13.92 2.57
C GLU A 49 -14.98 -13.18 1.34
N ILE A 50 -14.15 -12.86 0.36
CA ILE A 50 -14.60 -12.22 -0.90
C ILE A 50 -15.59 -13.12 -1.63
N ILE A 51 -15.27 -14.40 -1.80
CA ILE A 51 -16.13 -15.38 -2.50
C ILE A 51 -17.45 -15.56 -1.75
N ALA A 52 -17.41 -15.68 -0.41
CA ALA A 52 -18.62 -15.79 0.42
C ALA A 52 -19.56 -14.59 0.27
N ASN A 53 -19.02 -13.41 -0.02
CA ASN A 53 -19.78 -12.18 -0.28
C ASN A 53 -20.17 -11.99 -1.77
N GLY A 54 -19.95 -13.01 -2.61
CA GLY A 54 -20.31 -13.00 -4.04
C GLY A 54 -19.36 -12.20 -4.94
N GLY A 55 -18.16 -11.87 -4.44
CA GLY A 55 -17.11 -11.21 -5.21
C GLY A 55 -16.26 -12.20 -6.03
N GLU A 56 -15.42 -11.66 -6.92
CA GLU A 56 -14.49 -12.43 -7.75
C GLU A 56 -13.05 -12.05 -7.37
N ALA A 57 -12.26 -13.03 -6.95
CA ALA A 57 -10.86 -12.80 -6.58
C ALA A 57 -9.99 -14.05 -6.79
N VAL A 58 -8.69 -13.82 -6.88
CA VAL A 58 -7.66 -14.86 -6.86
C VAL A 58 -6.48 -14.39 -6.00
N THR A 59 -5.69 -15.34 -5.54
CA THR A 59 -4.50 -15.06 -4.72
C THR A 59 -3.22 -15.47 -5.45
N ILE A 60 -2.14 -14.85 -5.06
CA ILE A 60 -0.80 -15.30 -5.34
C ILE A 60 0.10 -15.06 -4.12
N GLN A 61 0.77 -16.11 -3.68
CA GLN A 61 1.81 -15.99 -2.66
C GLN A 61 3.12 -15.59 -3.35
N ALA A 62 3.59 -14.35 -3.12
CA ALA A 62 4.74 -13.78 -3.79
C ALA A 62 5.58 -12.91 -2.86
N ASP A 63 6.89 -12.97 -3.01
CA ASP A 63 7.83 -12.06 -2.34
C ASP A 63 8.04 -10.81 -3.20
N LEU A 64 7.29 -9.75 -2.86
CA LEU A 64 7.33 -8.49 -3.59
C LEU A 64 8.56 -7.63 -3.28
N GLU A 65 9.44 -8.04 -2.35
CA GLU A 65 10.77 -7.44 -2.19
C GLU A 65 11.68 -7.77 -3.40
N THR A 66 11.25 -8.70 -4.27
CA THR A 66 11.93 -9.09 -5.51
C THR A 66 11.13 -8.66 -6.75
N TYR A 67 11.84 -8.39 -7.85
CA TYR A 67 11.19 -8.09 -9.14
C TYR A 67 10.42 -9.31 -9.69
N GLN A 68 10.95 -10.52 -9.48
CA GLN A 68 10.28 -11.74 -9.91
C GLN A 68 8.91 -11.91 -9.26
N GLY A 69 8.79 -11.69 -7.94
CA GLY A 69 7.50 -11.77 -7.25
C GLY A 69 6.48 -10.75 -7.78
N ALA A 70 6.93 -9.54 -8.16
CA ALA A 70 6.08 -8.56 -8.81
C ALA A 70 5.63 -8.99 -10.21
N GLN A 71 6.52 -9.58 -11.01
CA GLN A 71 6.17 -10.15 -12.33
C GLN A 71 5.18 -11.31 -12.21
N ASP A 72 5.36 -12.18 -11.23
CA ASP A 72 4.45 -13.30 -11.00
C ASP A 72 3.03 -12.81 -10.66
N ALA A 73 2.91 -11.75 -9.87
CA ALA A 73 1.61 -11.13 -9.56
C ALA A 73 0.95 -10.53 -10.81
N VAL A 74 1.71 -9.86 -11.67
CA VAL A 74 1.23 -9.31 -12.95
C VAL A 74 0.82 -10.44 -13.91
N ASN A 75 1.67 -11.46 -14.08
CA ASN A 75 1.38 -12.61 -14.93
C ASN A 75 0.10 -13.33 -14.48
N LYS A 76 -0.08 -13.53 -13.17
CA LYS A 76 -1.30 -14.13 -12.62
C LYS A 76 -2.56 -13.36 -13.01
N ALA A 77 -2.50 -12.03 -13.00
CA ALA A 77 -3.62 -11.18 -13.42
C ALA A 77 -3.91 -11.32 -14.93
N LEU A 78 -2.86 -11.34 -15.75
CA LEU A 78 -2.99 -11.47 -17.21
C LEU A 78 -3.49 -12.85 -17.61
N ASP A 79 -2.98 -13.92 -17.01
CA ASP A 79 -3.37 -15.30 -17.32
C ASP A 79 -4.86 -15.56 -17.06
N ILE A 80 -5.43 -14.90 -16.03
CA ILE A 80 -6.82 -15.12 -15.62
C ILE A 80 -7.77 -14.12 -16.26
N TYR A 81 -7.37 -12.86 -16.34
CA TYR A 81 -8.27 -11.76 -16.71
C TYR A 81 -7.88 -11.02 -17.99
N GLY A 82 -6.68 -11.22 -18.51
CA GLY A 82 -6.18 -10.64 -19.76
C GLY A 82 -5.88 -9.13 -19.72
N ARG A 83 -6.06 -8.48 -18.56
CA ARG A 83 -5.87 -7.02 -18.40
C ARG A 83 -5.56 -6.64 -16.97
N ILE A 84 -5.09 -5.40 -16.76
CA ILE A 84 -4.87 -4.81 -15.43
C ILE A 84 -5.31 -3.35 -15.48
N ASP A 85 -6.32 -2.98 -14.71
CA ASP A 85 -6.86 -1.61 -14.69
C ASP A 85 -6.34 -0.80 -13.49
N VAL A 86 -6.16 -1.47 -12.35
CA VAL A 86 -5.77 -0.82 -11.10
C VAL A 86 -4.64 -1.61 -10.42
N LEU A 87 -3.63 -0.88 -9.96
CA LEU A 87 -2.62 -1.41 -9.04
C LEU A 87 -2.66 -0.62 -7.73
N VAL A 88 -2.86 -1.31 -6.61
CA VAL A 88 -2.71 -0.73 -5.27
C VAL A 88 -1.47 -1.28 -4.60
N ASN A 89 -0.42 -0.48 -4.50
CA ASN A 89 0.82 -0.80 -3.83
C ASN A 89 0.70 -0.49 -2.33
N ASN A 90 0.46 -1.53 -1.51
CA ASN A 90 0.25 -1.36 -0.08
C ASN A 90 1.32 -2.05 0.78
N VAL A 91 2.18 -2.90 0.20
CA VAL A 91 3.26 -3.56 0.96
C VAL A 91 4.21 -2.53 1.55
N GLY A 92 4.56 -2.71 2.82
CA GLY A 92 5.49 -1.87 3.56
C GLY A 92 5.11 -1.69 5.02
N GLY A 93 5.89 -0.87 5.70
CA GLY A 93 5.68 -0.51 7.11
C GLY A 93 6.94 -0.68 7.94
N ALA A 94 7.19 0.26 8.86
CA ALA A 94 8.35 0.25 9.72
C ALA A 94 8.52 -1.09 10.45
N ILE A 95 9.70 -1.68 10.39
CA ILE A 95 10.07 -2.91 11.08
C ILE A 95 10.53 -2.56 12.49
N TRP A 96 11.36 -1.52 12.60
CA TRP A 96 11.91 -1.03 13.86
C TRP A 96 11.52 0.42 14.10
N MET A 97 11.38 0.75 15.38
CA MET A 97 11.18 2.10 15.89
C MET A 97 12.27 2.41 16.91
N LYS A 98 13.35 3.07 16.49
CA LYS A 98 14.50 3.41 17.33
C LYS A 98 15.24 4.63 16.78
N PRO A 99 16.06 5.33 17.60
CA PRO A 99 16.90 6.44 17.14
C PRO A 99 17.78 6.01 15.95
N PHE A 100 17.98 6.92 14.99
CA PHE A 100 18.68 6.60 13.74
C PHE A 100 20.10 6.08 13.98
N VAL A 101 20.80 6.64 14.95
CA VAL A 101 22.17 6.22 15.33
C VAL A 101 22.27 4.76 15.79
N ASN A 102 21.14 4.14 16.15
CA ASN A 102 21.08 2.77 16.63
C ASN A 102 20.70 1.76 15.51
N PHE A 103 20.43 2.23 14.27
CA PHE A 103 20.21 1.34 13.14
C PHE A 103 21.54 0.76 12.64
N SER A 104 21.59 -0.56 12.47
CA SER A 104 22.68 -1.19 11.73
C SER A 104 22.47 -1.01 10.21
N GLU A 105 23.54 -1.22 9.44
CA GLU A 105 23.48 -1.19 7.97
C GLU A 105 22.47 -2.22 7.44
N GLU A 106 22.45 -3.44 8.01
CA GLU A 106 21.53 -4.50 7.64
C GLU A 106 20.07 -4.09 7.87
N GLU A 107 19.77 -3.46 9.01
CA GLU A 107 18.44 -3.00 9.35
C GLU A 107 17.98 -1.85 8.43
N ILE A 108 18.86 -0.93 8.07
CA ILE A 108 18.56 0.13 7.10
C ILE A 108 18.22 -0.48 5.74
N ASN A 109 19.04 -1.41 5.24
CA ASN A 109 18.81 -2.10 3.99
C ASN A 109 17.48 -2.85 4.00
N LYS A 110 17.14 -3.52 5.11
CA LYS A 110 15.89 -4.27 5.25
C LYS A 110 14.66 -3.38 5.30
N GLU A 111 14.74 -2.23 5.96
CA GLU A 111 13.66 -1.22 5.95
C GLU A 111 13.38 -0.70 4.53
N ILE A 112 14.45 -0.41 3.77
CA ILE A 112 14.35 0.06 2.39
C ILE A 112 13.78 -1.04 1.50
N SER A 113 14.30 -2.26 1.58
CA SER A 113 13.83 -3.41 0.81
C SER A 113 12.34 -3.69 1.06
N ARG A 114 11.92 -3.65 2.32
CA ARG A 114 10.51 -3.90 2.71
C ARG A 114 9.57 -2.76 2.30
N SER A 115 10.01 -1.50 2.37
CA SER A 115 9.09 -0.36 2.32
C SER A 115 9.15 0.44 1.02
N LEU A 116 10.15 0.21 0.15
CA LEU A 116 10.32 0.90 -1.14
C LEU A 116 10.25 -0.07 -2.32
N PHE A 117 11.03 -1.14 -2.31
CA PHE A 117 11.18 -2.02 -3.48
C PHE A 117 9.89 -2.68 -3.95
N PRO A 118 8.94 -3.15 -3.08
CA PRO A 118 7.68 -3.70 -3.55
C PRO A 118 6.91 -2.73 -4.46
N THR A 119 6.88 -1.45 -4.10
CA THR A 119 6.21 -0.42 -4.91
C THR A 119 6.95 -0.19 -6.23
N LEU A 120 8.29 -0.09 -6.21
CA LEU A 120 9.11 0.05 -7.42
C LEU A 120 8.90 -1.11 -8.39
N TRP A 121 9.00 -2.34 -7.88
CA TRP A 121 8.92 -3.55 -8.71
C TRP A 121 7.53 -3.76 -9.29
N CYS A 122 6.46 -3.56 -8.49
CA CYS A 122 5.10 -3.69 -9.00
C CYS A 122 4.76 -2.61 -10.03
N CYS A 123 5.16 -1.35 -9.83
CA CYS A 123 5.02 -0.31 -10.86
C CYS A 123 5.78 -0.69 -12.14
N ARG A 124 7.05 -1.12 -12.02
CA ARG A 124 7.88 -1.52 -13.16
C ARG A 124 7.27 -2.70 -13.93
N ALA A 125 6.63 -3.64 -13.23
CA ALA A 125 6.04 -4.82 -13.85
C ALA A 125 4.71 -4.52 -14.54
N VAL A 126 3.87 -3.63 -13.99
CA VAL A 126 2.54 -3.35 -14.53
C VAL A 126 2.54 -2.32 -15.66
N LEU A 127 3.48 -1.38 -15.66
CA LEU A 127 3.51 -0.26 -16.61
C LEU A 127 3.47 -0.70 -18.09
N PRO A 128 4.25 -1.69 -18.57
CA PRO A 128 4.16 -2.13 -19.96
C PRO A 128 2.73 -2.49 -20.38
N ILE A 129 1.99 -3.15 -19.50
CA ILE A 129 0.61 -3.58 -19.74
C ILE A 129 -0.33 -2.38 -19.83
N MET A 130 -0.20 -1.44 -18.87
CA MET A 130 -1.03 -0.23 -18.87
C MET A 130 -0.73 0.70 -20.04
N ILE A 131 0.53 0.77 -20.48
CA ILE A 131 0.93 1.51 -21.69
C ILE A 131 0.28 0.90 -22.94
N ASP A 132 0.35 -0.42 -23.12
CA ASP A 132 -0.28 -1.11 -24.25
C ASP A 132 -1.81 -0.95 -24.22
N GLN A 133 -2.41 -0.89 -23.03
CA GLN A 133 -3.85 -0.63 -22.85
C GLN A 133 -4.24 0.83 -23.07
N GLN A 134 -3.28 1.78 -23.08
CA GLN A 134 -3.51 3.24 -23.05
C GLN A 134 -4.44 3.65 -21.87
N SER A 135 -4.35 2.95 -20.79
CA SER A 135 -5.21 3.15 -19.60
C SER A 135 -4.65 2.43 -18.38
N GLY A 136 -4.66 3.08 -17.24
CA GLY A 136 -4.29 2.46 -15.97
C GLY A 136 -4.39 3.41 -14.79
N THR A 137 -4.53 2.85 -13.60
CA THR A 137 -4.51 3.64 -12.37
C THR A 137 -3.63 2.96 -11.32
N ILE A 138 -2.65 3.70 -10.82
CA ILE A 138 -1.75 3.24 -9.76
C ILE A 138 -1.98 4.07 -8.51
N VAL A 139 -2.23 3.41 -7.38
CA VAL A 139 -2.34 4.05 -6.06
C VAL A 139 -1.27 3.49 -5.14
N ASN A 140 -0.35 4.34 -4.73
CA ASN A 140 0.74 3.99 -3.83
C ASN A 140 0.37 4.34 -2.38
N VAL A 141 0.48 3.38 -1.46
CA VAL A 141 0.29 3.65 -0.03
C VAL A 141 1.61 4.15 0.56
N SER A 142 1.67 5.46 0.69
CA SER A 142 2.74 6.19 1.36
C SER A 142 2.44 6.38 2.85
N SER A 143 3.00 7.39 3.47
CA SER A 143 2.79 7.71 4.89
C SER A 143 3.02 9.20 5.13
N ILE A 144 2.30 9.78 6.09
CA ILE A 144 2.64 11.09 6.69
C ILE A 144 3.97 11.03 7.47
N ALA A 145 4.47 9.83 7.77
CA ALA A 145 5.73 9.64 8.48
C ALA A 145 6.99 9.95 7.64
N THR A 146 6.88 10.80 6.62
CA THR A 146 8.01 11.41 5.93
C THR A 146 8.75 12.42 6.81
N ARG A 147 8.10 12.87 7.89
CA ARG A 147 8.69 13.65 8.98
C ARG A 147 8.27 13.02 10.31
N GLY A 148 9.09 12.14 10.86
CA GLY A 148 8.79 11.45 12.12
C GLY A 148 10.06 11.01 12.83
N ILE A 149 9.95 10.77 14.14
CA ILE A 149 11.04 10.28 14.97
C ILE A 149 11.18 8.76 14.91
N ASN A 150 12.34 8.24 15.24
CA ASN A 150 12.64 6.82 15.50
C ASN A 150 12.32 5.85 14.35
N ARG A 151 12.20 6.32 13.11
CA ARG A 151 11.89 5.50 11.92
C ARG A 151 12.44 6.10 10.62
N ILE A 152 13.63 6.69 10.67
CA ILE A 152 14.23 7.42 9.54
C ILE A 152 14.32 6.58 8.25
N PRO A 153 14.81 5.31 8.25
CA PRO A 153 14.87 4.52 7.02
C PRO A 153 13.49 4.26 6.38
N TYR A 154 12.46 4.05 7.22
CA TYR A 154 11.07 3.96 6.77
C TYR A 154 10.58 5.29 6.17
N SER A 155 10.86 6.41 6.86
CA SER A 155 10.51 7.76 6.39
C SER A 155 11.14 8.06 5.04
N THR A 156 12.42 7.69 4.87
CA THR A 156 13.15 7.81 3.60
C THR A 156 12.48 7.02 2.48
N SER A 157 12.09 5.76 2.76
CA SER A 157 11.37 4.92 1.80
C SER A 157 10.03 5.54 1.37
N LYS A 158 9.28 6.09 2.32
CA LYS A 158 7.98 6.71 2.03
C LYS A 158 8.11 8.06 1.31
N GLY A 159 9.16 8.83 1.60
CA GLY A 159 9.54 10.01 0.81
C GLY A 159 9.92 9.64 -0.64
N GLY A 160 10.65 8.53 -0.81
CA GLY A 160 10.94 7.95 -2.12
C GLY A 160 9.70 7.57 -2.92
N ILE A 161 8.69 6.98 -2.25
CA ILE A 161 7.39 6.67 -2.88
C ILE A 161 6.66 7.94 -3.35
N ASN A 162 6.70 9.03 -2.56
CA ASN A 162 6.09 10.29 -2.96
C ASN A 162 6.76 10.87 -4.22
N ALA A 163 8.09 10.89 -4.25
CA ALA A 163 8.87 11.35 -5.40
C ALA A 163 8.61 10.48 -6.65
N MET A 164 8.62 9.14 -6.48
CA MET A 164 8.32 8.20 -7.56
C MET A 164 6.91 8.39 -8.11
N THR A 165 5.91 8.62 -7.25
CA THR A 165 4.53 8.87 -7.65
C THR A 165 4.41 10.07 -8.58
N ALA A 166 5.05 11.19 -8.21
CA ALA A 166 5.06 12.40 -9.02
C ALA A 166 5.79 12.19 -10.37
N SER A 167 6.93 11.49 -10.35
CA SER A 167 7.72 11.22 -11.56
C SER A 167 7.00 10.29 -12.52
N LEU A 168 6.40 9.19 -12.03
CA LEU A 168 5.63 8.27 -12.88
C LEU A 168 4.39 8.96 -13.48
N ALA A 169 3.69 9.78 -12.71
CA ALA A 169 2.56 10.53 -13.21
C ALA A 169 2.97 11.48 -14.36
N PHE A 170 4.11 12.17 -14.20
CA PHE A 170 4.64 13.07 -15.22
C PHE A 170 5.07 12.32 -16.49
N GLU A 171 5.71 11.15 -16.32
CA GLU A 171 6.26 10.36 -17.44
C GLU A 171 5.16 9.66 -18.27
N TYR A 172 4.10 9.14 -17.61
CA TYR A 172 3.10 8.27 -18.25
C TYR A 172 1.70 8.88 -18.39
N ALA A 173 1.52 10.18 -18.13
CA ALA A 173 0.22 10.84 -18.29
C ALA A 173 -0.35 10.75 -19.73
N ASN A 174 0.53 10.82 -20.74
CA ASN A 174 0.14 10.74 -22.14
C ASN A 174 -0.29 9.33 -22.59
N ASP A 175 0.04 8.30 -21.80
CA ASP A 175 -0.39 6.93 -21.99
C ASP A 175 -1.73 6.62 -21.29
N GLY A 176 -2.43 7.64 -20.79
CA GLY A 176 -3.70 7.48 -20.09
C GLY A 176 -3.55 6.87 -18.69
N ILE A 177 -2.36 6.94 -18.09
CA ILE A 177 -2.07 6.34 -16.78
C ILE A 177 -2.06 7.42 -15.70
N ARG A 178 -2.86 7.21 -14.65
CA ARG A 178 -2.84 8.05 -13.44
C ARG A 178 -2.06 7.37 -12.33
N VAL A 179 -1.18 8.11 -11.68
CA VAL A 179 -0.41 7.61 -10.54
C VAL A 179 -0.55 8.57 -9.38
N ASN A 180 -1.10 8.11 -8.27
CA ASN A 180 -1.28 8.91 -7.06
C ASN A 180 -0.82 8.14 -5.81
N ALA A 181 -0.64 8.84 -4.71
CA ALA A 181 -0.35 8.24 -3.41
C ALA A 181 -1.35 8.66 -2.34
N VAL A 182 -1.59 7.77 -1.40
CA VAL A 182 -2.24 8.08 -0.11
C VAL A 182 -1.18 8.03 0.97
N ALA A 183 -0.88 9.18 1.59
CA ALA A 183 -0.01 9.25 2.74
C ALA A 183 -0.82 8.96 4.02
N THR A 184 -0.79 7.69 4.44
CA THR A 184 -1.57 7.22 5.59
C THR A 184 -1.02 7.76 6.90
N GLY A 185 -1.91 8.18 7.80
CA GLY A 185 -1.63 8.51 9.18
C GLY A 185 -1.51 7.31 10.10
N GLY A 186 -1.38 7.57 11.38
CA GLY A 186 -1.57 6.54 12.41
C GLY A 186 -2.91 5.86 12.21
N THR A 187 -2.90 4.53 12.11
CA THR A 187 -4.11 3.77 11.78
C THR A 187 -4.38 2.73 12.87
N GLU A 188 -5.55 2.83 13.49
CA GLU A 188 -6.03 1.85 14.43
C GLU A 188 -6.41 0.57 13.69
N ALA A 189 -5.75 -0.52 14.07
CA ALA A 189 -5.94 -1.82 13.45
C ALA A 189 -5.90 -2.92 14.51
N PRO A 190 -6.58 -4.05 14.29
CA PRO A 190 -6.44 -5.22 15.14
C PRO A 190 -4.98 -5.65 15.27
N PRO A 191 -4.61 -6.37 16.34
CA PRO A 191 -3.27 -6.92 16.46
C PRO A 191 -2.87 -7.70 15.20
N ARG A 192 -1.65 -7.46 14.73
CA ARG A 192 -1.17 -8.11 13.50
C ARG A 192 -1.01 -9.61 13.70
N LYS A 193 -1.65 -10.40 12.85
CA LYS A 193 -1.41 -11.85 12.75
C LYS A 193 0.01 -12.15 12.25
N ILE A 194 0.53 -11.28 11.39
CA ILE A 194 1.88 -11.37 10.82
C ILE A 194 2.68 -10.19 11.37
N PRO A 195 3.55 -10.38 12.36
CA PRO A 195 4.39 -9.33 12.91
C PRO A 195 5.43 -8.87 11.88
N ARG A 196 5.79 -7.59 11.88
CA ARG A 196 6.88 -7.05 11.04
C ARG A 196 8.25 -7.43 11.60
N ASN A 197 8.37 -7.46 12.93
CA ASN A 197 9.49 -7.98 13.67
C ASN A 197 8.99 -9.10 14.59
N ALA A 198 9.57 -10.29 14.46
CA ALA A 198 9.19 -11.44 15.28
C ALA A 198 9.87 -11.44 16.66
N LYS A 199 10.90 -10.60 16.87
CA LYS A 199 11.61 -10.52 18.16
C LYS A 199 10.79 -9.72 19.18
N PRO A 200 10.68 -10.18 20.42
CA PRO A 200 10.08 -9.37 21.50
C PRO A 200 10.84 -8.05 21.66
N LEU A 201 10.12 -6.96 21.88
CA LEU A 201 10.69 -5.66 22.14
C LEU A 201 11.33 -5.61 23.54
N THR A 202 12.49 -5.01 23.66
CA THR A 202 13.10 -4.63 24.92
C THR A 202 12.32 -3.47 25.57
N GLU A 203 12.55 -3.17 26.84
CA GLU A 203 11.89 -2.04 27.52
C GLU A 203 12.27 -0.70 26.88
N GLU A 204 13.49 -0.57 26.41
CA GLU A 204 13.95 0.62 25.68
C GLU A 204 13.22 0.79 24.35
N GLU A 205 13.09 -0.29 23.55
CA GLU A 205 12.34 -0.29 22.28
C GLU A 205 10.85 0.01 22.47
N LYS A 206 10.25 -0.47 23.57
CA LYS A 206 8.88 -0.10 23.94
C LYS A 206 8.76 1.41 24.21
N GLY A 207 9.76 2.00 24.87
CA GLY A 207 9.82 3.44 25.11
C GLY A 207 9.90 4.23 23.77
N TRP A 208 10.74 3.81 22.85
CA TRP A 208 10.84 4.45 21.53
C TRP A 208 9.56 4.30 20.71
N MET A 209 8.91 3.14 20.77
CA MET A 209 7.63 2.92 20.12
C MET A 209 6.54 3.81 20.71
N ALA A 210 6.48 3.95 22.04
CA ALA A 210 5.55 4.86 22.72
C ALA A 210 5.76 6.31 22.29
N ALA A 211 7.02 6.75 22.17
CA ALA A 211 7.34 8.09 21.67
C ALA A 211 6.84 8.33 20.23
N VAL A 212 6.94 7.32 19.35
CA VAL A 212 6.38 7.40 17.98
C VAL A 212 4.86 7.52 18.01
N VAL A 213 4.19 6.74 18.88
CA VAL A 213 2.70 6.80 19.01
C VAL A 213 2.29 8.19 19.50
N ASN A 214 2.92 8.69 20.55
CA ASN A 214 2.63 10.03 21.10
C ASN A 214 2.87 11.12 20.07
N GLN A 215 4.03 11.13 19.40
CA GLN A 215 4.33 12.10 18.34
C GLN A 215 3.28 12.08 17.25
N THR A 216 2.83 10.91 16.84
CA THR A 216 1.82 10.77 15.79
C THR A 216 0.46 11.32 16.21
N ILE A 217 0.05 11.13 17.47
CA ILE A 217 -1.20 11.68 18.01
C ILE A 217 -1.10 13.20 18.17
N ASP A 218 0.01 13.68 18.74
CA ASP A 218 0.25 15.10 19.00
C ASP A 218 0.30 15.94 17.72
N SER A 219 0.82 15.38 16.63
CA SER A 219 0.85 16.05 15.31
C SER A 219 -0.48 16.03 14.57
N THR A 220 -1.43 15.22 15.01
CA THR A 220 -2.74 15.05 14.36
C THR A 220 -3.74 16.07 14.91
N LEU A 221 -4.30 16.94 14.05
CA LEU A 221 -5.30 17.95 14.48
C LEU A 221 -6.58 17.30 15.05
N MET A 222 -6.93 16.10 14.60
CA MET A 222 -8.07 15.34 15.12
C MET A 222 -7.77 14.62 16.44
N GLY A 223 -6.54 14.62 16.94
CA GLY A 223 -6.14 14.05 18.22
C GLY A 223 -6.32 12.53 18.36
N ARG A 224 -6.38 11.79 17.25
CA ARG A 224 -6.60 10.34 17.24
C ARG A 224 -5.96 9.66 16.04
N TYR A 225 -5.80 8.37 16.13
CA TYR A 225 -5.56 7.53 14.96
C TYR A 225 -6.80 7.46 14.07
N GLY A 226 -6.61 7.31 12.77
CA GLY A 226 -7.67 6.99 11.83
C GLY A 226 -7.99 5.50 11.85
N THR A 227 -9.16 5.13 11.33
CA THR A 227 -9.55 3.74 11.13
C THR A 227 -9.02 3.19 9.80
N ILE A 228 -8.99 1.86 9.65
CA ILE A 228 -8.68 1.22 8.35
C ILE A 228 -9.62 1.75 7.26
N ASN A 229 -10.91 1.89 7.53
CA ASN A 229 -11.89 2.34 6.55
C ASN A 229 -11.64 3.78 6.08
N GLU A 230 -11.17 4.68 6.94
CA GLU A 230 -10.81 6.05 6.55
C GLU A 230 -9.66 6.05 5.55
N GLN A 231 -8.67 5.16 5.70
CA GLN A 231 -7.59 4.98 4.73
C GLN A 231 -8.09 4.35 3.42
N VAL A 232 -8.88 3.28 3.53
CA VAL A 232 -9.44 2.54 2.40
C VAL A 232 -10.31 3.43 1.51
N ASN A 233 -11.11 4.33 2.10
CA ASN A 233 -11.97 5.25 1.36
C ASN A 233 -11.18 6.16 0.42
N ALA A 234 -10.06 6.72 0.88
CA ALA A 234 -9.21 7.57 0.06
C ALA A 234 -8.49 6.77 -1.05
N ILE A 235 -8.03 5.56 -0.73
CA ILE A 235 -7.41 4.65 -1.72
C ILE A 235 -8.42 4.27 -2.79
N ALA A 236 -9.64 3.85 -2.42
CA ALA A 236 -10.68 3.49 -3.36
C ALA A 236 -11.14 4.68 -4.23
N PHE A 237 -11.20 5.89 -3.68
CA PHE A 237 -11.46 7.10 -4.45
C PHE A 237 -10.38 7.33 -5.51
N LEU A 238 -9.10 7.30 -5.14
CA LEU A 238 -8.00 7.50 -6.10
C LEU A 238 -7.87 6.36 -7.12
N ALA A 239 -8.27 5.15 -6.76
CA ALA A 239 -8.29 4.00 -7.66
C ALA A 239 -9.44 4.05 -8.68
N SER A 240 -10.50 4.82 -8.42
CA SER A 240 -11.70 4.91 -9.25
C SER A 240 -11.63 6.04 -10.28
N ASP A 241 -12.57 6.02 -11.24
CA ASP A 241 -12.71 7.07 -12.25
C ASP A 241 -13.26 8.39 -11.66
N GLU A 242 -13.75 8.38 -10.40
CA GLU A 242 -14.13 9.63 -9.68
C GLU A 242 -12.94 10.58 -9.50
N SER A 243 -11.71 10.07 -9.55
CA SER A 243 -10.47 10.86 -9.50
C SER A 243 -9.80 11.04 -10.88
N SER A 244 -10.57 11.00 -11.96
CA SER A 244 -10.06 11.00 -13.35
C SER A 244 -9.20 12.22 -13.71
N TYR A 245 -9.29 13.32 -12.97
CA TYR A 245 -8.47 14.52 -13.19
C TYR A 245 -7.41 14.72 -12.09
N ILE A 246 -7.09 13.67 -11.32
CA ILE A 246 -6.07 13.68 -10.27
C ILE A 246 -4.95 12.71 -10.65
N THR A 247 -3.73 13.24 -10.84
CA THR A 247 -2.50 12.46 -11.04
C THR A 247 -1.31 13.19 -10.43
N GLY A 248 -0.25 12.49 -10.06
CA GLY A 248 0.96 13.03 -9.45
C GLY A 248 0.81 13.52 -8.01
N SER A 249 -0.33 13.28 -7.39
CA SER A 249 -0.66 13.82 -6.07
C SER A 249 -0.41 12.82 -4.96
N THR A 250 0.13 13.30 -3.84
CA THR A 250 0.16 12.57 -2.56
C THR A 250 -0.88 13.19 -1.63
N ILE A 251 -1.96 12.45 -1.34
CA ILE A 251 -3.04 12.92 -0.49
C ILE A 251 -2.81 12.45 0.95
N PRO A 252 -2.60 13.35 1.92
CA PRO A 252 -2.46 12.97 3.32
C PRO A 252 -3.82 12.57 3.91
N VAL A 253 -3.88 11.38 4.50
CA VAL A 253 -5.02 10.88 5.28
C VAL A 253 -4.53 10.65 6.71
N GLY A 254 -4.18 11.75 7.35
CA GLY A 254 -3.50 11.78 8.65
C GLY A 254 -4.19 12.64 9.70
N GLY A 255 -5.50 12.93 9.54
CA GLY A 255 -6.25 13.73 10.51
C GLY A 255 -5.71 15.17 10.70
N GLY A 256 -5.13 15.76 9.63
CA GLY A 256 -4.53 17.09 9.61
C GLY A 256 -3.01 17.12 9.67
N ASP A 257 -2.34 16.02 10.05
CA ASP A 257 -0.91 15.88 9.87
C ASP A 257 -0.60 15.64 8.38
N LYS A 258 0.38 16.35 7.85
CA LYS A 258 0.75 16.33 6.43
C LYS A 258 2.12 15.68 6.17
N GLY A 259 2.84 15.34 7.24
CA GLY A 259 4.20 14.81 7.18
C GLY A 259 5.29 15.87 7.20
#